data_f989b9a411526166a92bae68cd017c9e
#
_entry.id   f989b9a411526166a92bae68cd017c9e
#
_cell.length_a   1.000
_cell.length_b   1.000
_cell.length_c   1.000
_cell.angle_alpha   90.00
_cell.angle_beta   90.00
_cell.angle_gamma   90.00
#
_symmetry.space_group_name_H-M   'P 1'
#
loop_
_entity.id
_entity.type
_entity.pdbx_description
1 polymer ?
#
loop_
_entity_poly.entity_id
_entity_poly.type
_entity_poly.pdbx_seq_one_letter_code
_entity_poly.pdbx_strand_id
1 'polypeptide(L)'
;MLQKAGNVIENNDVNERKINSGAVTTVAGDRESDSVSLNEKMREERYMNTDGTVSSSMKEREKLEQQKEEEKKKFMINKGSLNITEKFVEEIMDYTIDEPYFMDTIEDMILDDEISLGYIMRKYSISEERSKKIMDMLSSLNVISMKDYYSAIVTITKEEWNKIEEIFDSITE
;
A
#
# COMPACT_ATOMS: atom_id res chain seq x y z
N MET A 1 -33.14 -29.78 -43.54
CA MET A 1 -32.37 -29.20 -44.66
C MET A 1 -31.47 -28.14 -44.03
N LEU A 2 -30.17 -28.51 -43.77
CA LEU A 2 -28.97 -28.15 -44.55
C LEU A 2 -28.73 -26.60 -44.57
N GLN A 3 -27.63 -26.03 -44.12
CA GLN A 3 -26.16 -26.26 -44.27
C GLN A 3 -25.45 -25.32 -43.30
N LYS A 4 -24.48 -25.70 -42.50
CA LYS A 4 -23.02 -25.77 -42.68
C LYS A 4 -22.35 -24.64 -43.48
N ALA A 5 -21.52 -23.83 -42.76
CA ALA A 5 -20.20 -23.34 -43.11
C ALA A 5 -19.63 -22.66 -41.84
N GLY A 6 -18.55 -22.96 -41.20
CA GLY A 6 -17.25 -23.46 -41.64
C GLY A 6 -16.32 -22.29 -41.97
N ASN A 7 -15.62 -21.68 -40.95
CA ASN A 7 -14.41 -20.93 -41.24
C ASN A 7 -13.38 -21.21 -40.15
N VAL A 8 -12.45 -22.06 -40.51
CA VAL A 8 -11.13 -22.28 -39.91
C VAL A 8 -10.23 -21.18 -40.45
N ILE A 9 -9.58 -20.43 -39.58
CA ILE A 9 -8.37 -19.67 -39.93
C ILE A 9 -7.28 -20.12 -38.97
N GLU A 10 -6.45 -21.02 -39.47
CA GLU A 10 -5.09 -21.24 -39.02
C GLU A 10 -4.25 -20.01 -39.37
N ASN A 11 -3.48 -19.52 -38.45
CA ASN A 11 -2.23 -18.84 -38.75
C ASN A 11 -1.20 -19.21 -37.69
N ASN A 12 -0.38 -20.17 -38.06
CA ASN A 12 0.96 -20.43 -37.54
C ASN A 12 1.86 -19.25 -37.89
N ASP A 13 2.52 -18.69 -36.92
CA ASP A 13 3.81 -18.06 -37.10
C ASP A 13 4.72 -18.43 -35.92
N VAL A 14 5.43 -19.51 -36.16
CA VAL A 14 6.54 -19.98 -35.32
C VAL A 14 7.75 -19.16 -35.69
N ASN A 15 8.16 -18.25 -34.85
CA ASN A 15 9.43 -17.53 -34.98
C ASN A 15 10.49 -18.21 -34.15
N GLU A 16 11.15 -19.18 -34.81
CA GLU A 16 12.36 -19.84 -34.29
C GLU A 16 13.54 -18.85 -34.26
N ARG A 17 13.87 -18.37 -33.07
CA ARG A 17 15.14 -17.71 -32.81
C ARG A 17 16.17 -18.78 -32.43
N LYS A 18 17.06 -19.06 -33.36
CA LYS A 18 18.30 -19.86 -33.15
C LYS A 18 19.09 -19.29 -31.97
N ILE A 19 19.19 -20.07 -30.91
CA ILE A 19 20.14 -19.84 -29.83
C ILE A 19 21.46 -20.47 -30.23
N ASN A 20 22.43 -19.60 -30.46
CA ASN A 20 23.81 -20.03 -30.67
C ASN A 20 24.39 -20.59 -29.36
N SER A 21 24.61 -21.89 -29.32
CA SER A 21 25.33 -22.57 -28.27
C SER A 21 26.82 -22.30 -28.39
N GLY A 22 27.31 -21.27 -27.72
CA GLY A 22 28.73 -21.09 -27.44
C GLY A 22 29.08 -21.79 -26.13
N ALA A 23 29.81 -22.87 -26.19
CA ALA A 23 30.38 -23.52 -25.03
C ALA A 23 31.34 -22.57 -24.30
N VAL A 24 31.01 -22.18 -23.08
CA VAL A 24 31.94 -21.50 -22.18
C VAL A 24 32.32 -22.46 -21.08
N THR A 25 33.60 -22.84 -21.11
CA THR A 25 34.31 -23.66 -20.15
C THR A 25 34.18 -23.06 -18.74
N THR A 26 33.62 -23.82 -17.81
CA THR A 26 33.59 -23.50 -16.38
C THR A 26 35.01 -23.62 -15.81
N VAL A 27 35.57 -22.46 -15.44
CA VAL A 27 36.66 -22.41 -14.45
C VAL A 27 36.01 -22.02 -13.12
N ALA A 28 35.91 -22.98 -12.22
CA ALA A 28 35.57 -22.76 -10.85
C ALA A 28 36.68 -21.95 -10.14
N GLY A 29 36.36 -20.81 -9.65
CA GLY A 29 37.26 -19.98 -8.84
C GLY A 29 36.45 -19.03 -7.98
N ASP A 30 36.52 -19.25 -6.68
CA ASP A 30 35.92 -18.43 -5.61
C ASP A 30 36.26 -16.95 -5.77
N ARG A 31 35.30 -16.14 -6.26
CA ARG A 31 35.41 -14.68 -6.36
C ARG A 31 34.09 -13.94 -6.22
N GLU A 32 33.07 -14.49 -5.52
CA GLU A 32 31.77 -13.80 -5.37
C GLU A 32 31.64 -12.91 -4.12
N SER A 33 32.55 -12.97 -3.15
CA SER A 33 32.45 -12.14 -1.95
C SER A 33 33.05 -10.73 -2.10
N ASP A 34 34.01 -10.55 -3.02
CA ASP A 34 34.69 -9.26 -3.14
C ASP A 34 34.01 -8.25 -4.07
N SER A 35 33.16 -8.72 -4.99
CA SER A 35 32.51 -7.85 -5.99
C SER A 35 31.34 -7.02 -5.40
N VAL A 36 30.65 -7.54 -4.40
CA VAL A 36 29.52 -6.83 -3.73
C VAL A 36 30.08 -5.69 -2.87
N SER A 37 31.15 -5.95 -2.12
CA SER A 37 31.81 -4.95 -1.28
C SER A 37 32.42 -3.80 -2.10
N LEU A 38 32.95 -4.11 -3.29
CA LEU A 38 33.53 -3.09 -4.18
C LEU A 38 32.47 -2.17 -4.80
N ASN A 39 31.30 -2.73 -5.14
CA ASN A 39 30.17 -1.96 -5.68
C ASN A 39 29.50 -1.07 -4.63
N GLU A 40 29.45 -1.48 -3.38
CA GLU A 40 28.99 -0.61 -2.29
C GLU A 40 29.95 0.52 -2.01
N LYS A 41 31.25 0.25 -1.90
CA LYS A 41 32.28 1.28 -1.76
C LYS A 41 32.27 2.28 -2.93
N MET A 42 32.15 1.82 -4.17
CA MET A 42 32.07 2.70 -5.34
C MET A 42 30.74 3.51 -5.39
N ARG A 43 29.68 3.05 -4.74
CA ARG A 43 28.44 3.84 -4.57
C ARG A 43 28.61 4.93 -3.53
N GLU A 44 29.22 4.65 -2.40
CA GLU A 44 29.50 5.64 -1.35
C GLU A 44 30.47 6.72 -1.85
N GLU A 45 31.54 6.35 -2.58
CA GLU A 45 32.50 7.30 -3.14
C GLU A 45 31.88 8.27 -4.16
N ARG A 46 30.83 7.90 -4.88
CA ARG A 46 30.15 8.82 -5.83
C ARG A 46 29.36 9.93 -5.16
N TYR A 47 29.03 9.80 -3.88
CA TYR A 47 28.26 10.78 -3.15
C TYR A 47 29.11 11.64 -2.20
N MET A 48 30.40 11.33 -2.11
CA MET A 48 31.36 12.14 -1.37
C MET A 48 32.05 13.16 -2.31
N ASN A 49 32.12 14.40 -1.88
CA ASN A 49 32.94 15.37 -2.54
C ASN A 49 34.45 15.06 -2.29
N THR A 50 35.34 15.60 -3.11
CA THR A 50 36.80 15.40 -3.00
C THR A 50 37.39 15.83 -1.66
N ASP A 51 36.65 16.61 -0.87
CA ASP A 51 36.98 17.02 0.50
C ASP A 51 36.41 16.11 1.59
N GLY A 52 35.72 14.99 1.23
CA GLY A 52 35.11 14.09 2.16
C GLY A 52 33.75 14.53 2.72
N THR A 53 33.18 15.63 2.20
CA THR A 53 31.86 16.11 2.62
C THR A 53 30.75 15.38 1.86
N VAL A 54 29.62 15.09 2.54
CA VAL A 54 28.43 14.49 1.93
C VAL A 54 27.82 15.47 0.93
N SER A 55 27.50 14.97 -0.28
CA SER A 55 26.92 15.82 -1.32
C SER A 55 25.60 16.46 -0.87
N SER A 56 25.26 17.65 -1.40
CA SER A 56 24.03 18.36 -1.04
C SER A 56 22.77 17.53 -1.29
N SER A 57 22.78 16.65 -2.30
CA SER A 57 21.66 15.74 -2.60
C SER A 57 21.44 14.66 -1.55
N MET A 58 22.49 14.18 -0.85
CA MET A 58 22.33 13.26 0.29
C MET A 58 21.75 14.00 1.50
N LYS A 59 22.25 15.20 1.80
CA LYS A 59 21.70 16.02 2.90
C LYS A 59 20.22 16.36 2.70
N GLU A 60 19.79 16.60 1.46
CA GLU A 60 18.38 16.80 1.15
C GLU A 60 17.54 15.55 1.35
N ARG A 61 18.05 14.37 0.98
CA ARG A 61 17.36 13.09 1.21
C ARG A 61 17.22 12.77 2.70
N GLU A 62 18.28 12.91 3.47
CA GLU A 62 18.25 12.72 4.93
C GLU A 62 17.26 13.68 5.59
N LYS A 63 17.22 14.93 5.16
CA LYS A 63 16.26 15.91 5.66
C LYS A 63 14.82 15.55 5.32
N LEU A 64 14.58 15.04 4.10
CA LEU A 64 13.25 14.59 3.67
C LEU A 64 12.81 13.33 4.44
N GLU A 65 13.72 12.41 4.71
CA GLU A 65 13.43 11.20 5.51
C GLU A 65 13.14 11.57 6.97
N GLN A 66 13.92 12.49 7.57
CA GLN A 66 13.65 12.98 8.92
C GLN A 66 12.28 13.68 9.01
N GLN A 67 11.92 14.50 8.03
CA GLN A 67 10.61 15.14 7.98
C GLN A 67 9.47 14.12 7.90
N LYS A 68 9.62 13.09 7.06
CA LYS A 68 8.63 12.01 6.96
C LYS A 68 8.49 11.20 8.27
N GLU A 69 9.59 11.00 8.96
CA GLU A 69 9.59 10.29 10.24
C GLU A 69 8.97 11.12 11.37
N GLU A 70 9.21 12.42 11.38
CA GLU A 70 8.57 13.35 12.31
C GLU A 70 7.06 13.49 12.04
N GLU A 71 6.64 13.54 10.78
CA GLU A 71 5.23 13.50 10.40
C GLU A 71 4.57 12.19 10.84
N LYS A 72 5.18 11.04 10.57
CA LYS A 72 4.68 9.75 11.07
C LYS A 72 4.52 9.73 12.59
N LYS A 73 5.50 10.23 13.33
CA LYS A 73 5.44 10.32 14.80
C LYS A 73 4.28 11.20 15.26
N LYS A 74 4.04 12.33 14.59
CA LYS A 74 2.94 13.26 14.91
C LYS A 74 1.57 12.60 14.73
N PHE A 75 1.39 11.76 13.70
CA PHE A 75 0.15 11.04 13.47
C PHE A 75 -0.01 9.80 14.38
N MET A 76 1.09 9.13 14.72
CA MET A 76 1.06 7.99 15.65
C MET A 76 0.62 8.36 17.07
N ILE A 77 0.73 9.63 17.49
CA ILE A 77 0.29 10.11 18.81
C ILE A 77 -1.23 9.93 19.01
N ASN A 78 -2.00 9.88 17.92
CA ASN A 78 -3.46 9.73 17.98
C ASN A 78 -3.96 8.29 17.74
N LYS A 79 -3.06 7.33 17.48
CA LYS A 79 -3.45 5.94 17.27
C LYS A 79 -3.89 5.33 18.60
N GLY A 80 -5.09 4.73 18.62
CA GLY A 80 -5.64 4.12 19.83
C GLY A 80 -6.30 5.09 20.79
N SER A 81 -6.75 6.26 20.32
CA SER A 81 -7.39 7.29 21.15
C SER A 81 -8.90 7.42 20.94
N LEU A 82 -9.53 6.45 20.25
CA LEU A 82 -10.96 6.50 19.96
C LEU A 82 -11.81 6.31 21.23
N ASN A 83 -12.81 7.18 21.40
CA ASN A 83 -13.80 7.03 22.46
C ASN A 83 -14.95 6.13 21.97
N ILE A 84 -14.79 4.82 22.14
CA ILE A 84 -15.76 3.84 21.67
C ILE A 84 -16.91 3.74 22.65
N THR A 85 -18.10 4.13 22.18
CA THR A 85 -19.37 4.09 22.91
C THR A 85 -20.43 3.40 22.04
N GLU A 86 -21.56 3.00 22.61
CA GLU A 86 -22.71 2.48 21.84
C GLU A 86 -23.11 3.45 20.72
N LYS A 87 -23.19 4.74 21.00
CA LYS A 87 -23.49 5.75 20.00
C LYS A 87 -22.47 5.78 18.84
N PHE A 88 -21.20 5.55 19.12
CA PHE A 88 -20.15 5.46 18.09
C PHE A 88 -20.38 4.25 17.19
N VAL A 89 -20.78 3.11 17.78
CA VAL A 89 -21.09 1.90 17.03
C VAL A 89 -22.37 2.06 16.21
N GLU A 90 -23.42 2.70 16.76
CA GLU A 90 -24.63 3.05 16.01
C GLU A 90 -24.31 3.92 14.78
N GLU A 91 -23.39 4.88 14.91
CA GLU A 91 -22.96 5.73 13.78
C GLU A 91 -22.21 4.92 12.71
N ILE A 92 -21.41 3.94 13.10
CA ILE A 92 -20.79 2.98 12.17
C ILE A 92 -21.86 2.16 11.43
N MET A 93 -22.90 1.70 12.13
CA MET A 93 -24.00 0.96 11.53
C MET A 93 -24.77 1.83 10.52
N ASP A 94 -25.05 3.07 10.83
CA ASP A 94 -25.71 4.01 9.93
C ASP A 94 -24.88 4.24 8.66
N TYR A 95 -23.56 4.41 8.81
CA TYR A 95 -22.65 4.53 7.66
C TYR A 95 -22.58 3.26 6.82
N THR A 96 -22.67 2.08 7.44
CA THR A 96 -22.68 0.79 6.72
C THR A 96 -23.97 0.61 5.91
N ILE A 97 -25.11 1.13 6.40
CA ILE A 97 -26.37 1.15 5.64
C ILE A 97 -26.25 2.05 4.41
N ASP A 98 -25.63 3.23 4.58
CA ASP A 98 -25.43 4.23 3.53
C ASP A 98 -24.40 3.80 2.47
N GLU A 99 -23.37 3.09 2.91
CA GLU A 99 -22.27 2.63 2.06
C GLU A 99 -21.86 1.20 2.48
N PRO A 100 -22.33 0.16 1.76
CA PRO A 100 -22.14 -1.25 2.15
C PRO A 100 -20.67 -1.69 2.32
N TYR A 101 -19.72 -1.00 1.67
CA TYR A 101 -18.28 -1.31 1.80
C TYR A 101 -17.60 -0.58 2.96
N PHE A 102 -18.33 0.18 3.75
CA PHE A 102 -17.76 0.98 4.83
C PHE A 102 -17.10 0.11 5.90
N MET A 103 -17.83 -0.87 6.42
CA MET A 103 -17.34 -1.81 7.44
C MET A 103 -16.17 -2.64 6.93
N ASP A 104 -16.31 -3.24 5.73
CA ASP A 104 -15.26 -4.02 5.09
C ASP A 104 -13.97 -3.19 4.92
N THR A 105 -14.12 -1.88 4.65
CA THR A 105 -12.97 -0.98 4.53
C THR A 105 -12.24 -0.80 5.86
N ILE A 106 -12.95 -0.74 6.98
CA ILE A 106 -12.33 -0.65 8.31
C ILE A 106 -11.57 -1.96 8.60
N GLU A 107 -12.17 -3.10 8.38
CA GLU A 107 -11.53 -4.40 8.60
C GLU A 107 -10.26 -4.58 7.77
N ASP A 108 -10.31 -4.20 6.48
CA ASP A 108 -9.19 -4.30 5.57
C ASP A 108 -8.01 -3.41 5.97
N MET A 109 -8.29 -2.19 6.48
CA MET A 109 -7.23 -1.23 6.78
C MET A 109 -6.64 -1.35 8.19
N ILE A 110 -7.26 -2.12 9.09
CA ILE A 110 -6.88 -2.15 10.52
C ILE A 110 -5.47 -2.70 10.75
N LEU A 111 -4.96 -3.50 9.80
CA LEU A 111 -3.62 -4.06 9.82
C LEU A 111 -2.59 -3.18 9.10
N ASP A 112 -3.06 -2.14 8.43
CA ASP A 112 -2.24 -1.22 7.67
C ASP A 112 -2.02 0.10 8.44
N ASP A 113 -0.93 0.79 8.16
CA ASP A 113 -0.66 2.11 8.73
C ASP A 113 -1.26 3.23 7.88
N GLU A 114 -1.53 2.97 6.61
CA GLU A 114 -2.01 3.95 5.63
C GLU A 114 -3.08 3.34 4.72
N ILE A 115 -4.08 4.14 4.38
CA ILE A 115 -5.08 3.80 3.36
C ILE A 115 -5.10 4.86 2.26
N SER A 116 -5.41 4.44 1.03
CA SER A 116 -5.52 5.36 -0.10
C SER A 116 -6.85 5.22 -0.83
N LEU A 117 -7.31 6.33 -1.41
CA LEU A 117 -8.48 6.37 -2.27
C LEU A 117 -8.39 5.32 -3.40
N GLY A 118 -7.22 5.24 -4.04
CA GLY A 118 -6.99 4.27 -5.12
C GLY A 118 -7.00 2.81 -4.67
N TYR A 119 -6.70 2.51 -3.40
CA TYR A 119 -6.87 1.18 -2.83
C TYR A 119 -8.36 0.82 -2.77
N ILE A 120 -9.19 1.66 -2.17
CA ILE A 120 -10.64 1.45 -2.01
C ILE A 120 -11.30 1.27 -3.38
N MET A 121 -10.99 2.15 -4.35
CA MET A 121 -11.50 2.04 -5.72
C MET A 121 -11.23 0.68 -6.36
N ARG A 122 -10.01 0.18 -6.25
CA ARG A 122 -9.61 -1.10 -6.85
C ARG A 122 -10.16 -2.29 -6.10
N LYS A 123 -10.12 -2.26 -4.77
CA LYS A 123 -10.56 -3.37 -3.90
C LYS A 123 -12.03 -3.67 -4.12
N TYR A 124 -12.88 -2.65 -4.12
CA TYR A 124 -14.33 -2.80 -4.20
C TYR A 124 -14.91 -2.51 -5.59
N SER A 125 -14.05 -2.19 -6.57
CA SER A 125 -14.48 -1.85 -7.94
C SER A 125 -15.53 -0.75 -7.99
N ILE A 126 -15.37 0.29 -7.15
CA ILE A 126 -16.28 1.44 -7.04
C ILE A 126 -15.66 2.72 -7.62
N SER A 127 -16.52 3.72 -7.86
CA SER A 127 -16.09 5.01 -8.41
C SER A 127 -15.25 5.81 -7.39
N GLU A 128 -14.50 6.79 -7.90
CA GLU A 128 -13.74 7.73 -7.07
C GLU A 128 -14.65 8.47 -6.08
N GLU A 129 -15.83 8.90 -6.54
CA GLU A 129 -16.80 9.62 -5.71
C GLU A 129 -17.27 8.79 -4.51
N ARG A 130 -17.59 7.50 -4.72
CA ARG A 130 -17.97 6.60 -3.63
C ARG A 130 -16.81 6.31 -2.69
N SER A 131 -15.62 6.09 -3.25
CA SER A 131 -14.41 5.87 -2.44
C SER A 131 -14.08 7.09 -1.58
N LYS A 132 -14.27 8.30 -2.12
CA LYS A 132 -14.12 9.54 -1.37
C LYS A 132 -15.16 9.64 -0.25
N LYS A 133 -16.42 9.32 -0.53
CA LYS A 133 -17.47 9.28 0.50
C LYS A 133 -17.07 8.38 1.67
N ILE A 134 -16.54 7.18 1.40
CA ILE A 134 -16.03 6.27 2.43
C ILE A 134 -14.91 6.94 3.25
N MET A 135 -13.92 7.54 2.59
CA MET A 135 -12.83 8.22 3.29
C MET A 135 -13.30 9.39 4.14
N ASP A 136 -14.26 10.17 3.66
CA ASP A 136 -14.86 11.28 4.42
C ASP A 136 -15.60 10.76 5.67
N MET A 137 -16.34 9.66 5.56
CA MET A 137 -17.02 8.98 6.68
C MET A 137 -16.00 8.44 7.71
N LEU A 138 -14.95 7.75 7.26
CA LEU A 138 -13.88 7.25 8.14
C LEU A 138 -13.17 8.39 8.87
N SER A 139 -12.94 9.51 8.17
CA SER A 139 -12.33 10.71 8.76
C SER A 139 -13.23 11.38 9.78
N SER A 140 -14.57 11.43 9.56
CA SER A 140 -15.52 12.01 10.51
C SER A 140 -15.57 11.25 11.84
N LEU A 141 -15.35 9.94 11.80
CA LEU A 141 -15.24 9.09 12.99
C LEU A 141 -13.84 9.11 13.63
N ASN A 142 -12.90 9.84 13.08
CA ASN A 142 -11.48 9.82 13.47
C ASN A 142 -10.83 8.42 13.39
N VAL A 143 -11.36 7.53 12.57
CA VAL A 143 -10.79 6.20 12.28
C VAL A 143 -9.58 6.32 11.38
N ILE A 144 -9.53 7.38 10.58
CA ILE A 144 -8.37 7.78 9.79
C ILE A 144 -8.05 9.27 9.99
N SER A 145 -6.81 9.66 9.73
CA SER A 145 -6.37 11.06 9.66
C SER A 145 -5.88 11.36 8.25
N MET A 146 -6.56 12.26 7.55
CA MET A 146 -6.22 12.62 6.17
C MET A 146 -4.84 13.27 6.09
N LYS A 147 -3.97 12.74 5.22
CA LYS A 147 -2.68 13.35 4.85
C LYS A 147 -2.87 14.33 3.69
N ASP A 148 -3.65 13.90 2.71
CA ASP A 148 -4.00 14.65 1.51
C ASP A 148 -5.34 14.13 0.96
N TYR A 149 -5.73 14.60 -0.24
CA TYR A 149 -6.96 14.17 -0.89
C TYR A 149 -7.02 12.67 -1.21
N TYR A 150 -5.87 12.02 -1.40
CA TYR A 150 -5.77 10.65 -1.91
C TYR A 150 -5.33 9.63 -0.86
N SER A 151 -4.85 10.08 0.30
CA SER A 151 -4.25 9.21 1.30
C SER A 151 -4.53 9.65 2.73
N ALA A 152 -4.62 8.67 3.63
CA ALA A 152 -4.83 8.89 5.05
C ALA A 152 -4.02 7.90 5.88
N ILE A 153 -3.74 8.27 7.12
CA ILE A 153 -3.13 7.41 8.13
C ILE A 153 -4.24 6.75 8.94
N VAL A 154 -4.12 5.45 9.16
CA VAL A 154 -5.03 4.66 9.99
C VAL A 154 -4.75 4.94 11.46
N THR A 155 -5.76 5.42 12.19
CA THR A 155 -5.66 5.78 13.62
C THR A 155 -6.29 4.75 14.53
N ILE A 156 -7.25 3.95 14.05
CA ILE A 156 -7.87 2.86 14.80
C ILE A 156 -6.87 1.71 15.03
N THR A 157 -6.93 1.10 16.21
CA THR A 157 -6.17 -0.11 16.55
C THR A 157 -7.05 -1.35 16.48
N LYS A 158 -6.42 -2.53 16.45
CA LYS A 158 -7.14 -3.79 16.48
C LYS A 158 -7.89 -3.99 17.80
N GLU A 159 -7.35 -3.52 18.92
CA GLU A 159 -7.99 -3.57 20.23
C GLU A 159 -9.24 -2.70 20.28
N GLU A 160 -9.22 -1.54 19.63
CA GLU A 160 -10.38 -0.67 19.49
C GLU A 160 -11.44 -1.31 18.60
N TRP A 161 -11.02 -1.93 17.50
CA TRP A 161 -11.92 -2.66 16.62
C TRP A 161 -12.64 -3.82 17.33
N ASN A 162 -11.92 -4.64 18.07
CA ASN A 162 -12.51 -5.73 18.84
C ASN A 162 -13.58 -5.22 19.83
N LYS A 163 -13.37 -4.05 20.43
CA LYS A 163 -14.41 -3.42 21.31
C LYS A 163 -15.64 -2.99 20.53
N ILE A 164 -15.45 -2.51 19.29
CA ILE A 164 -16.57 -2.15 18.41
C ILE A 164 -17.38 -3.41 18.08
N GLU A 165 -16.72 -4.52 17.73
CA GLU A 165 -17.39 -5.80 17.46
C GLU A 165 -18.16 -6.31 18.67
N GLU A 166 -17.56 -6.27 19.89
CA GLU A 166 -18.24 -6.67 21.15
C GLU A 166 -19.53 -5.86 21.39
N ILE A 167 -19.48 -4.55 21.18
CA ILE A 167 -20.65 -3.68 21.34
C ILE A 167 -21.69 -3.95 20.24
N PHE A 168 -21.23 -4.11 19.00
CA PHE A 168 -22.09 -4.43 17.86
C PHE A 168 -22.91 -5.70 18.11
N ASP A 169 -22.27 -6.77 18.56
CA ASP A 169 -22.91 -8.04 18.90
C ASP A 169 -23.97 -7.84 20.02
N SER A 170 -23.63 -7.02 21.04
CA SER A 170 -24.55 -6.75 22.15
C SER A 170 -25.79 -5.94 21.77
N ILE A 171 -25.72 -5.12 20.72
CA ILE A 171 -26.86 -4.32 20.22
C ILE A 171 -27.75 -5.13 19.29
N THR A 172 -27.18 -6.14 18.61
CA THR A 172 -27.88 -6.95 17.58
C THR A 172 -28.53 -8.22 18.12
N GLU A 173 -28.22 -8.64 19.37
CA GLU A 173 -28.90 -9.73 20.08
C GLU A 173 -30.25 -9.26 20.67
#